data_5c0ecfe493a87594d397328d7de6f301
#
_entry.id   5c0ecfe493a87594d397328d7de6f301
#
_cell.length_a   1.000
_cell.length_b   1.000
_cell.length_c   1.000
_cell.angle_alpha   90.00
_cell.angle_beta   90.00
_cell.angle_gamma   90.00
#
_symmetry.space_group_name_H-M   'P 1'
#
loop_
_entity.id
_entity.type
_entity.pdbx_description
1 polymer ?
#
loop_
_entity_poly.entity_id
_entity_poly.type
_entity_poly.pdbx_seq_one_letter_code
_entity_poly.pdbx_strand_id
1 'polypeptide(L)'
;LLITGPSGIGKTTLLSILCGLQQPTAGNIFYNDICLYNLAENKIDEFRGNQLGIVFQNFNLINTFTIKQNLQLANTALDLKDNDHMYDLLQRVGLADKSHVTVSKLSIGEKQRVAIARAFIGKPKWVFCDEPTSSLDDNNTDMIIQLIKEECQRYKSSLILITHDKRIQSLLNFNEILELG
;
A
#
# COMPACT_ATOMS: atom_id res chain seq x y z
N LEU A 1 -2.43 -12.63 -3.91
CA LEU A 1 -1.51 -13.44 -3.12
C LEU A 1 -1.60 -13.03 -1.65
N LEU A 2 -1.71 -13.98 -0.76
CA LEU A 2 -1.56 -13.80 0.68
C LEU A 2 -0.22 -14.40 1.11
N ILE A 3 0.55 -13.65 1.91
CA ILE A 3 1.80 -14.11 2.51
C ILE A 3 1.60 -14.20 4.03
N THR A 4 1.80 -15.40 4.59
CA THR A 4 1.65 -15.69 6.01
C THR A 4 2.95 -16.24 6.59
N GLY A 5 3.04 -16.34 7.91
CA GLY A 5 4.17 -16.94 8.62
C GLY A 5 4.43 -16.27 9.96
N PRO A 6 5.28 -16.86 10.81
CA PRO A 6 5.61 -16.34 12.15
C PRO A 6 6.17 -14.91 12.12
N SER A 7 6.05 -14.20 13.23
CA SER A 7 6.71 -12.90 13.39
C SER A 7 8.23 -13.08 13.30
N GLY A 8 8.92 -12.15 12.61
CA GLY A 8 10.37 -12.19 12.46
C GLY A 8 10.90 -13.08 11.33
N ILE A 9 10.07 -13.89 10.64
CA ILE A 9 10.51 -14.79 9.55
C ILE A 9 10.99 -14.04 8.28
N GLY A 10 10.83 -12.72 8.21
CA GLY A 10 11.30 -11.94 7.06
C GLY A 10 10.22 -11.49 6.09
N LYS A 11 8.92 -11.55 6.44
CA LYS A 11 7.81 -11.12 5.56
C LYS A 11 7.97 -9.67 5.06
N THR A 12 8.26 -8.73 5.97
CA THR A 12 8.50 -7.31 5.62
C THR A 12 9.76 -7.15 4.75
N THR A 13 10.80 -7.96 4.99
CA THR A 13 12.01 -7.99 4.16
C THR A 13 11.68 -8.47 2.74
N LEU A 14 10.90 -9.54 2.63
CA LEU A 14 10.44 -10.04 1.33
C LEU A 14 9.62 -8.97 0.59
N LEU A 15 8.68 -8.30 1.28
CA LEU A 15 7.92 -7.20 0.68
C LEU A 15 8.86 -6.07 0.22
N SER A 16 9.85 -5.69 1.03
CA SER A 16 10.82 -4.65 0.67
C SER A 16 11.60 -5.02 -0.59
N ILE A 17 11.98 -6.29 -0.74
CA ILE A 17 12.65 -6.81 -1.94
C ILE A 17 11.68 -6.79 -3.14
N LEU A 18 10.45 -7.27 -2.97
CA LEU A 18 9.43 -7.21 -4.02
C LEU A 18 9.17 -5.78 -4.50
N CYS A 19 9.17 -4.82 -3.60
CA CYS A 19 8.93 -3.40 -3.94
C CYS A 19 10.18 -2.65 -4.45
N GLY A 20 11.34 -3.30 -4.58
CA GLY A 20 12.58 -2.63 -5.01
C GLY A 20 13.13 -1.63 -3.98
N LEU A 21 12.80 -1.81 -2.70
CA LEU A 21 13.32 -1.01 -1.58
C LEU A 21 14.62 -1.60 -1.00
N GLN A 22 14.85 -2.89 -1.22
CA GLN A 22 16.03 -3.61 -0.78
C GLN A 22 16.42 -4.64 -1.83
N GLN A 23 17.72 -4.72 -2.17
CA GLN A 23 18.21 -5.72 -3.10
C GLN A 23 18.23 -7.12 -2.46
N PRO A 24 17.87 -8.19 -3.20
CA PRO A 24 18.02 -9.55 -2.73
C PRO A 24 19.50 -9.95 -2.72
N THR A 25 19.87 -10.84 -1.80
CA THR A 25 21.22 -11.46 -1.77
C THR A 25 21.46 -12.34 -3.00
N ALA A 26 20.40 -12.98 -3.51
CA ALA A 26 20.42 -13.81 -4.71
C ALA A 26 19.01 -13.90 -5.31
N GLY A 27 18.92 -14.27 -6.59
CA GLY A 27 17.67 -14.39 -7.32
C GLY A 27 17.23 -13.09 -7.97
N ASN A 28 16.09 -13.12 -8.66
CA ASN A 28 15.53 -12.02 -9.42
C ASN A 28 14.04 -11.86 -9.16
N ILE A 29 13.54 -10.63 -9.29
CA ILE A 29 12.11 -10.31 -9.24
C ILE A 29 11.66 -9.90 -10.64
N PHE A 30 10.59 -10.52 -11.10
CA PHE A 30 10.02 -10.23 -12.41
C PHE A 30 8.60 -9.66 -12.24
N TYR A 31 8.34 -8.55 -12.90
CA TYR A 31 7.03 -7.99 -13.11
C TYR A 31 6.69 -8.13 -14.59
N ASN A 32 5.93 -9.17 -14.94
CA ASN A 32 5.80 -9.67 -16.30
C ASN A 32 7.21 -9.95 -16.90
N ASP A 33 7.57 -9.29 -17.99
CA ASP A 33 8.86 -9.47 -18.65
C ASP A 33 9.97 -8.55 -18.12
N ILE A 34 9.69 -7.72 -17.11
CA ILE A 34 10.65 -6.77 -16.54
C ILE A 34 11.35 -7.41 -15.35
N CYS A 35 12.67 -7.66 -15.46
CA CYS A 35 13.52 -8.02 -14.33
C CYS A 35 13.86 -6.74 -13.55
N LEU A 36 13.31 -6.59 -12.33
CA LEU A 36 13.40 -5.36 -11.56
C LEU A 36 14.84 -4.94 -11.27
N TYR A 37 15.67 -5.88 -10.84
CA TYR A 37 17.04 -5.62 -10.41
C TYR A 37 18.07 -5.57 -11.55
N ASN A 38 17.64 -5.76 -12.80
CA ASN A 38 18.44 -5.43 -13.98
C ASN A 38 18.28 -3.96 -14.42
N LEU A 39 17.33 -3.23 -13.82
CA LEU A 39 17.14 -1.82 -14.08
C LEU A 39 18.17 -0.98 -13.30
N ALA A 40 18.52 0.17 -13.82
CA ALA A 40 19.26 1.19 -13.06
C ALA A 40 18.39 1.68 -11.86
N GLU A 41 19.03 2.12 -10.77
CA GLU A 41 18.34 2.49 -9.53
C GLU A 41 17.24 3.53 -9.74
N ASN A 42 17.50 4.57 -10.54
CA ASN A 42 16.50 5.58 -10.89
C ASN A 42 15.30 5.00 -11.66
N LYS A 43 15.51 3.93 -12.43
CA LYS A 43 14.43 3.22 -13.13
C LYS A 43 13.64 2.30 -12.22
N ILE A 44 14.27 1.74 -11.18
CA ILE A 44 13.55 1.03 -10.10
C ILE A 44 12.64 2.00 -9.37
N ASP A 45 13.12 3.21 -9.04
CA ASP A 45 12.33 4.25 -8.38
C ASP A 45 11.15 4.69 -9.25
N GLU A 46 11.38 4.92 -10.53
CA GLU A 46 10.34 5.25 -11.51
C GLU A 46 9.31 4.12 -11.63
N PHE A 47 9.76 2.87 -11.73
CA PHE A 47 8.90 1.70 -11.78
C PHE A 47 8.04 1.60 -10.51
N ARG A 48 8.67 1.73 -9.32
CA ARG A 48 7.97 1.70 -8.03
C ARG A 48 6.89 2.77 -7.96
N GLY A 49 7.23 4.00 -8.31
CA GLY A 49 6.29 5.12 -8.30
C GLY A 49 5.09 4.89 -9.22
N ASN A 50 5.33 4.43 -10.44
CA ASN A 50 4.30 4.31 -11.48
C ASN A 50 3.48 3.02 -11.43
N GLN A 51 4.02 1.94 -10.86
CA GLN A 51 3.39 0.63 -10.96
C GLN A 51 2.96 0.05 -9.61
N LEU A 52 3.59 0.48 -8.51
CA LEU A 52 3.38 -0.11 -7.19
C LEU A 52 2.67 0.85 -6.24
N GLY A 53 1.65 0.35 -5.53
CA GLY A 53 1.07 0.99 -4.37
C GLY A 53 1.52 0.24 -3.12
N ILE A 54 2.03 0.95 -2.10
CA ILE A 54 2.56 0.31 -0.90
C ILE A 54 1.87 0.88 0.33
N VAL A 55 1.26 0.01 1.12
CA VAL A 55 0.67 0.29 2.42
C VAL A 55 1.55 -0.35 3.49
N PHE A 56 2.29 0.44 4.23
CA PHE A 56 3.20 -0.01 5.29
C PHE A 56 2.47 -0.15 6.63
N GLN A 57 2.92 -1.05 7.47
CA GLN A 57 2.44 -1.24 8.84
C GLN A 57 2.52 0.07 9.67
N ASN A 58 3.58 0.85 9.52
CA ASN A 58 3.80 2.12 10.22
C ASN A 58 3.30 3.35 9.45
N PHE A 59 2.40 3.16 8.46
CA PHE A 59 1.81 4.18 7.60
C PHE A 59 2.81 4.97 6.75
N ASN A 60 4.00 5.25 7.22
CA ASN A 60 5.05 6.08 6.60
C ASN A 60 4.50 7.45 6.12
N LEU A 61 3.65 8.09 6.93
CA LEU A 61 3.11 9.41 6.69
C LEU A 61 3.99 10.49 7.32
N ILE A 62 4.05 11.67 6.69
CA ILE A 62 4.72 12.84 7.28
C ILE A 62 3.76 13.48 8.28
N ASN A 63 4.04 13.32 9.56
CA ASN A 63 3.15 13.70 10.65
C ASN A 63 2.88 15.22 10.74
N THR A 64 3.82 16.05 10.29
CA THR A 64 3.69 17.51 10.27
C THR A 64 2.90 18.03 9.08
N PHE A 65 2.66 17.20 8.07
CA PHE A 65 1.89 17.53 6.89
C PHE A 65 0.40 17.26 7.10
N THR A 66 -0.43 18.00 6.36
CA THR A 66 -1.86 17.71 6.24
C THR A 66 -2.10 16.44 5.42
N ILE A 67 -3.31 15.91 5.46
CA ILE A 67 -3.73 14.79 4.61
C ILE A 67 -3.44 15.13 3.14
N LYS A 68 -3.94 16.30 2.68
CA LYS A 68 -3.74 16.77 1.30
C LYS A 68 -2.26 16.82 0.92
N GLN A 69 -1.40 17.37 1.79
CA GLN A 69 0.04 17.46 1.52
C GLN A 69 0.72 16.09 1.41
N ASN A 70 0.31 15.11 2.24
CA ASN A 70 0.83 13.74 2.13
C ASN A 70 0.47 13.08 0.78
N LEU A 71 -0.73 13.32 0.27
CA LEU A 71 -1.14 12.82 -1.04
C LEU A 71 -0.47 13.60 -2.18
N GLN A 72 -0.35 14.93 -2.05
CA GLN A 72 0.31 15.77 -3.04
C GLN A 72 1.78 15.38 -3.24
N LEU A 73 2.47 14.93 -2.20
CA LEU A 73 3.85 14.47 -2.31
C LEU A 73 3.96 13.29 -3.28
N ALA A 74 3.07 12.30 -3.14
CA ALA A 74 3.01 11.17 -4.06
C ALA A 74 2.60 11.61 -5.47
N ASN A 75 1.61 12.50 -5.58
CA ASN A 75 1.14 13.05 -6.85
C ASN A 75 2.24 13.81 -7.61
N THR A 76 3.02 14.63 -6.89
CA THR A 76 4.15 15.38 -7.46
C THR A 76 5.30 14.44 -7.87
N ALA A 77 5.61 13.44 -7.05
CA ALA A 77 6.66 12.47 -7.36
C ALA A 77 6.34 11.66 -8.64
N LEU A 78 5.05 11.53 -8.98
CA LEU A 78 4.56 10.86 -10.19
C LEU A 78 4.28 11.83 -11.36
N ASP A 79 4.58 13.12 -11.20
CA ASP A 79 4.22 14.18 -12.16
C ASP A 79 2.73 14.19 -12.55
N LEU A 80 1.87 13.78 -11.63
CA LEU A 80 0.42 13.74 -11.85
C LEU A 80 -0.17 15.13 -11.59
N LYS A 81 -0.91 15.65 -12.55
CA LYS A 81 -1.64 16.93 -12.43
C LYS A 81 -3.11 16.75 -12.05
N ASP A 82 -3.52 15.52 -11.77
CA ASP A 82 -4.92 15.11 -11.54
C ASP A 82 -5.33 15.38 -10.08
N ASN A 83 -5.68 16.63 -9.79
CA ASN A 83 -6.21 17.00 -8.47
C ASN A 83 -7.63 16.44 -8.22
N ASP A 84 -8.40 16.19 -9.28
CA ASP A 84 -9.75 15.65 -9.17
C ASP A 84 -9.70 14.21 -8.70
N HIS A 85 -8.74 13.42 -9.20
CA HIS A 85 -8.50 12.07 -8.74
C HIS A 85 -8.11 12.00 -7.26
N MET A 86 -7.24 12.92 -6.80
CA MET A 86 -6.87 12.99 -5.39
C MET A 86 -8.08 13.31 -4.50
N TYR A 87 -8.93 14.24 -4.93
CA TYR A 87 -10.13 14.60 -4.18
C TYR A 87 -11.14 13.42 -4.14
N ASP A 88 -11.33 12.75 -5.25
CA ASP A 88 -12.18 11.57 -5.37
C ASP A 88 -11.68 10.41 -4.46
N LEU A 89 -10.37 10.17 -4.40
CA LEU A 89 -9.79 9.24 -3.42
C LEU A 89 -10.10 9.65 -1.98
N LEU A 90 -9.93 10.94 -1.65
CA LEU A 90 -10.24 11.44 -0.30
C LEU A 90 -11.71 11.26 0.06
N GLN A 91 -12.62 11.42 -0.88
CA GLN A 91 -14.05 11.14 -0.66
C GLN A 91 -14.29 9.65 -0.35
N ARG A 92 -13.70 8.75 -1.15
CA ARG A 92 -13.87 7.30 -0.96
C ARG A 92 -13.32 6.78 0.36
N VAL A 93 -12.19 7.35 0.82
CA VAL A 93 -11.65 7.01 2.14
C VAL A 93 -12.34 7.76 3.30
N GLY A 94 -13.36 8.60 3.02
CA GLY A 94 -14.13 9.34 4.01
C GLY A 94 -13.33 10.43 4.73
N LEU A 95 -12.39 11.10 4.04
CA LEU A 95 -11.50 12.10 4.62
C LEU A 95 -11.46 13.43 3.83
N ALA A 96 -12.37 13.65 2.88
CA ALA A 96 -12.39 14.86 2.07
C ALA A 96 -12.52 16.14 2.93
N ASP A 97 -13.43 16.13 3.90
CA ASP A 97 -13.67 17.26 4.81
C ASP A 97 -12.50 17.54 5.77
N LYS A 98 -11.64 16.52 5.98
CA LYS A 98 -10.44 16.58 6.83
C LYS A 98 -9.15 16.78 6.05
N SER A 99 -9.21 17.04 4.75
CA SER A 99 -8.04 17.15 3.86
C SER A 99 -6.98 18.15 4.35
N HIS A 100 -7.40 19.19 5.07
CA HIS A 100 -6.54 20.23 5.67
C HIS A 100 -6.02 19.87 7.07
N VAL A 101 -6.48 18.78 7.68
CA VAL A 101 -6.06 18.38 9.03
C VAL A 101 -4.67 17.74 8.97
N THR A 102 -3.81 18.11 9.93
CA THR A 102 -2.46 17.55 10.09
C THR A 102 -2.54 16.11 10.54
N VAL A 103 -1.72 15.24 9.92
CA VAL A 103 -1.70 13.80 10.19
C VAL A 103 -1.46 13.44 11.67
N SER A 104 -0.69 14.26 12.40
CA SER A 104 -0.49 14.08 13.84
C SER A 104 -1.78 14.11 14.67
N LYS A 105 -2.84 14.73 14.18
CA LYS A 105 -4.15 14.85 14.86
C LYS A 105 -5.14 13.75 14.50
N LEU A 106 -4.76 12.84 13.61
CA LEU A 106 -5.63 11.77 13.13
C LEU A 106 -5.60 10.57 14.07
N SER A 107 -6.73 9.87 14.16
CA SER A 107 -6.79 8.53 14.74
C SER A 107 -5.98 7.52 13.93
N ILE A 108 -5.69 6.37 14.50
CA ILE A 108 -4.96 5.28 13.83
C ILE A 108 -5.70 4.84 12.56
N GLY A 109 -7.02 4.63 12.63
CA GLY A 109 -7.83 4.25 11.47
C GLY A 109 -7.85 5.33 10.37
N GLU A 110 -7.86 6.62 10.73
CA GLU A 110 -7.75 7.71 9.76
C GLU A 110 -6.37 7.73 9.10
N LYS A 111 -5.29 7.55 9.86
CA LYS A 111 -3.93 7.44 9.30
C LYS A 111 -3.83 6.27 8.31
N GLN A 112 -4.44 5.13 8.64
CA GLN A 112 -4.49 3.98 7.76
C GLN A 112 -5.20 4.32 6.44
N ARG A 113 -6.36 4.99 6.50
CA ARG A 113 -7.08 5.42 5.31
C ARG A 113 -6.29 6.43 4.46
N VAL A 114 -5.53 7.33 5.08
CA VAL A 114 -4.61 8.22 4.34
C VAL A 114 -3.50 7.44 3.65
N ALA A 115 -2.90 6.44 4.33
CA ALA A 115 -1.86 5.60 3.75
C ALA A 115 -2.37 4.80 2.55
N ILE A 116 -3.60 4.28 2.64
CA ILE A 116 -4.27 3.60 1.52
C ILE A 116 -4.51 4.59 0.36
N ALA A 117 -5.11 5.75 0.60
CA ALA A 117 -5.33 6.75 -0.44
C ALA A 117 -4.02 7.12 -1.15
N ARG A 118 -2.94 7.31 -0.38
CA ARG A 118 -1.62 7.59 -0.96
C ARG A 118 -1.09 6.44 -1.84
N ALA A 119 -1.32 5.20 -1.43
CA ALA A 119 -0.89 4.03 -2.22
C ALA A 119 -1.61 3.93 -3.57
N PHE A 120 -2.86 4.41 -3.64
CA PHE A 120 -3.67 4.36 -4.87
C PHE A 120 -3.60 5.62 -5.74
N ILE A 121 -2.86 6.66 -5.34
CA ILE A 121 -2.79 7.92 -6.09
C ILE A 121 -2.27 7.73 -7.52
N GLY A 122 -1.33 6.82 -7.73
CA GLY A 122 -0.74 6.47 -9.02
C GLY A 122 -1.53 5.44 -9.82
N LYS A 123 -2.72 5.03 -9.38
CA LYS A 123 -3.51 3.96 -10.02
C LYS A 123 -2.66 2.70 -10.27
N PRO A 124 -2.04 2.13 -9.23
CA PRO A 124 -1.01 1.11 -9.34
C PRO A 124 -1.54 -0.19 -9.95
N LYS A 125 -0.65 -0.94 -10.63
CA LYS A 125 -0.97 -2.30 -11.11
C LYS A 125 -0.82 -3.36 -10.02
N TRP A 126 0.10 -3.15 -9.09
CA TRP A 126 0.34 -4.05 -7.96
C TRP A 126 0.26 -3.29 -6.66
N VAL A 127 -0.46 -3.82 -5.70
CA VAL A 127 -0.63 -3.24 -4.37
C VAL A 127 -0.06 -4.20 -3.34
N PHE A 128 0.85 -3.69 -2.54
CA PHE A 128 1.50 -4.39 -1.44
C PHE A 128 1.01 -3.82 -0.11
N CYS A 129 0.53 -4.69 0.77
CA CYS A 129 0.09 -4.30 2.10
C CYS A 129 0.85 -5.11 3.15
N ASP A 130 1.58 -4.44 4.03
CA ASP A 130 2.27 -5.05 5.16
C ASP A 130 1.46 -4.80 6.43
N GLU A 131 0.81 -5.86 6.94
CA GLU A 131 0.02 -5.86 8.17
C GLU A 131 -0.95 -4.65 8.28
N PRO A 132 -1.83 -4.42 7.27
CA PRO A 132 -2.59 -3.16 7.17
C PRO A 132 -3.63 -2.97 8.28
N THR A 133 -3.85 -3.95 9.13
CA THR A 133 -4.89 -3.93 10.18
C THR A 133 -4.35 -4.22 11.58
N SER A 134 -3.02 -4.40 11.74
CA SER A 134 -2.40 -4.86 13.00
C SER A 134 -2.66 -3.95 14.21
N SER A 135 -3.03 -2.69 14.00
CA SER A 135 -3.28 -1.70 15.05
C SER A 135 -4.75 -1.27 15.13
N LEU A 136 -5.67 -2.04 14.53
CA LEU A 136 -7.09 -1.71 14.41
C LEU A 136 -7.98 -2.67 15.18
N ASP A 137 -9.12 -2.17 15.66
CA ASP A 137 -10.21 -2.99 16.16
C ASP A 137 -10.95 -3.71 15.01
N ASP A 138 -11.87 -4.61 15.36
CA ASP A 138 -12.56 -5.47 14.39
C ASP A 138 -13.36 -4.66 13.36
N ASN A 139 -14.09 -3.63 13.78
CA ASN A 139 -14.91 -2.82 12.89
C ASN A 139 -14.05 -2.03 11.89
N ASN A 140 -12.95 -1.47 12.36
CA ASN A 140 -12.00 -0.76 11.50
C ASN A 140 -11.23 -1.73 10.59
N THR A 141 -10.95 -2.95 11.04
CA THR A 141 -10.32 -4.00 10.22
C THR A 141 -11.18 -4.31 9.00
N ASP A 142 -12.45 -4.62 9.18
CA ASP A 142 -13.37 -4.93 8.08
C ASP A 142 -13.48 -3.78 7.08
N MET A 143 -13.61 -2.55 7.58
CA MET A 143 -13.66 -1.35 6.75
C MET A 143 -12.40 -1.16 5.91
N ILE A 144 -11.22 -1.36 6.50
CA ILE A 144 -9.93 -1.19 5.80
C ILE A 144 -9.74 -2.26 4.73
N ILE A 145 -10.07 -3.51 5.03
CA ILE A 145 -9.95 -4.60 4.06
C ILE A 145 -10.93 -4.43 2.90
N GLN A 146 -12.17 -4.02 3.19
CA GLN A 146 -13.15 -3.73 2.16
C GLN A 146 -12.70 -2.57 1.27
N LEU A 147 -12.16 -1.50 1.84
CA LEU A 147 -11.61 -0.36 1.11
C LEU A 147 -10.47 -0.77 0.16
N ILE A 148 -9.50 -1.55 0.66
CA ILE A 148 -8.39 -2.06 -0.19
C ILE A 148 -8.95 -2.89 -1.35
N LYS A 149 -9.92 -3.77 -1.07
CA LYS A 149 -10.56 -4.61 -2.09
C LYS A 149 -11.25 -3.79 -3.18
N GLU A 150 -12.04 -2.80 -2.77
CA GLU A 150 -12.76 -1.92 -3.71
C GLU A 150 -11.81 -1.12 -4.60
N GLU A 151 -10.75 -0.55 -4.02
CA GLU A 151 -9.76 0.19 -4.80
C GLU A 151 -8.95 -0.74 -5.73
N CYS A 152 -8.57 -1.95 -5.29
CA CYS A 152 -7.93 -2.93 -6.16
C CYS A 152 -8.84 -3.34 -7.34
N GLN A 153 -10.14 -3.54 -7.09
CA GLN A 153 -11.09 -3.86 -8.16
C GLN A 153 -11.25 -2.70 -9.15
N ARG A 154 -11.34 -1.46 -8.63
CA ARG A 154 -11.49 -0.24 -9.43
C ARG A 154 -10.35 -0.06 -10.43
N TYR A 155 -9.11 -0.25 -9.97
CA TYR A 155 -7.92 -0.06 -10.81
C TYR A 155 -7.41 -1.35 -11.45
N LYS A 156 -8.11 -2.48 -11.23
CA LYS A 156 -7.70 -3.82 -11.69
C LYS A 156 -6.30 -4.18 -11.19
N SER A 157 -6.01 -3.79 -9.95
CA SER A 157 -4.73 -4.04 -9.31
C SER A 157 -4.64 -5.47 -8.76
N SER A 158 -3.47 -6.08 -8.87
CA SER A 158 -3.15 -7.32 -8.14
C SER A 158 -2.75 -6.99 -6.71
N LEU A 159 -3.38 -7.66 -5.73
CA LEU A 159 -3.09 -7.47 -4.30
C LEU A 159 -2.12 -8.53 -3.78
N ILE A 160 -1.05 -8.09 -3.14
CA ILE A 160 -0.14 -8.89 -2.33
C ILE A 160 -0.27 -8.39 -0.88
N LEU A 161 -0.77 -9.24 0.00
CA LEU A 161 -1.05 -8.88 1.39
C LEU A 161 -0.25 -9.77 2.32
N ILE A 162 0.46 -9.14 3.25
CA ILE A 162 1.13 -9.80 4.36
C ILE A 162 0.28 -9.61 5.61
N THR A 163 -0.10 -10.70 6.25
CA THR A 163 -0.76 -10.65 7.55
C THR A 163 -0.68 -11.98 8.29
N HIS A 164 -0.69 -11.92 9.60
CA HIS A 164 -0.89 -13.05 10.48
C HIS A 164 -2.34 -13.16 10.97
N ASP A 165 -3.21 -12.20 10.63
CA ASP A 165 -4.60 -12.15 11.05
C ASP A 165 -5.45 -13.14 10.22
N LYS A 166 -5.88 -14.22 10.87
CA LYS A 166 -6.71 -15.26 10.24
C LYS A 166 -8.08 -14.76 9.76
N ARG A 167 -8.59 -13.66 10.34
CA ARG A 167 -9.87 -13.08 9.95
C ARG A 167 -9.81 -12.57 8.51
N ILE A 168 -8.68 -11.97 8.11
CA ILE A 168 -8.48 -11.43 6.75
C ILE A 168 -8.51 -12.55 5.71
N GLN A 169 -8.03 -13.75 6.06
CA GLN A 169 -8.07 -14.89 5.15
C GLN A 169 -9.50 -15.27 4.76
N SER A 170 -10.46 -15.07 5.65
CA SER A 170 -11.88 -15.33 5.38
C SER A 170 -12.61 -14.17 4.68
N LEU A 171 -12.13 -12.94 4.82
CA LEU A 171 -12.73 -11.74 4.21
C LEU A 171 -12.34 -11.56 2.72
N LEU A 172 -11.18 -12.06 2.34
CA LEU A 172 -10.66 -11.99 0.98
C LEU A 172 -10.42 -13.39 0.43
N ASN A 173 -11.02 -13.68 -0.74
CA ASN A 173 -10.73 -14.89 -1.48
C ASN A 173 -9.40 -14.71 -2.23
N PHE A 174 -8.31 -15.21 -1.64
CA PHE A 174 -7.01 -15.19 -2.30
C PHE A 174 -6.87 -16.37 -3.26
N ASN A 175 -6.33 -16.09 -4.46
CA ASN A 175 -6.05 -17.13 -5.45
C ASN A 175 -4.87 -18.01 -5.02
N GLU A 176 -3.94 -17.44 -4.24
CA GLU A 176 -2.72 -18.10 -3.80
C GLU A 176 -2.34 -17.68 -2.38
N ILE A 177 -1.82 -18.63 -1.61
CA ILE A 177 -1.29 -18.41 -0.27
C ILE A 177 0.14 -18.92 -0.23
N LEU A 178 1.07 -18.07 0.20
CA LEU A 178 2.46 -18.40 0.46
C LEU A 178 2.70 -18.38 1.96
N GLU A 179 3.01 -19.54 2.53
CA GLU A 179 3.39 -19.67 3.92
C GLU A 179 4.91 -19.71 4.04
N LEU A 180 5.48 -18.77 4.79
CA LEU A 180 6.90 -18.72 5.13
C LEU A 180 7.12 -19.46 6.45
N GLY A 181 7.98 -20.47 6.45
CA GLY A 181 8.30 -21.31 7.60
C GLY A 181 9.79 -21.58 7.74
#